data_038ce44652dd7052ca36e3d3f636ed53
#
_entry.id   038ce44652dd7052ca36e3d3f636ed53
#
_cell.length_a   1.000
_cell.length_b   1.000
_cell.length_c   1.000
_cell.angle_alpha   90.00
_cell.angle_beta   90.00
_cell.angle_gamma   90.00
#
_symmetry.space_group_name_H-M   'P 1'
#
loop_
_entity.id
_entity.type
_entity.pdbx_description
1 polymer ?
#
loop_
_entity_poly.entity_id
_entity_poly.type
_entity_poly.pdbx_seq_one_letter_code
_entity_poly.pdbx_strand_id
1 'polypeptide(L)' 'LKASEFDRAREVWSRKFDTPAADAAGRARQARFLTGRGFSAETVRRVLRESARGAPDDKAD' A
#
# COMPACT_ATOMS: atom_id res chain seq x y z
N LEU A 1 14.52 -4.20 -17.10
CA LEU A 1 14.22 -3.06 -16.27
C LEU A 1 14.00 -3.46 -14.84
N LYS A 2 14.46 -2.61 -13.98
CA LYS A 2 14.29 -2.85 -12.58
C LYS A 2 13.02 -2.26 -12.06
N ALA A 3 12.33 -3.00 -11.24
CA ALA A 3 11.16 -2.47 -10.59
C ALA A 3 11.60 -1.47 -9.53
N SER A 4 10.88 -0.40 -9.37
CA SER A 4 11.20 0.57 -8.34
C SER A 4 10.80 0.02 -6.99
N GLU A 5 11.25 0.70 -5.94
CA GLU A 5 10.88 0.30 -4.60
C GLU A 5 9.37 0.37 -4.44
N PHE A 6 8.76 1.38 -5.02
CA PHE A 6 7.32 1.54 -4.96
C PHE A 6 6.62 0.34 -5.60
N ASP A 7 7.08 -0.09 -6.76
CA ASP A 7 6.47 -1.23 -7.45
C ASP A 7 6.56 -2.49 -6.61
N ARG A 8 7.69 -2.71 -5.99
CA ARG A 8 7.87 -3.88 -5.16
C ARG A 8 6.99 -3.83 -3.93
N ALA A 9 6.93 -2.66 -3.29
CA ALA A 9 6.11 -2.51 -2.11
C ALA A 9 4.65 -2.70 -2.44
N ARG A 10 4.23 -2.20 -3.59
CA ARG A 10 2.85 -2.34 -4.00
C ARG A 10 2.51 -3.80 -4.25
N GLU A 11 3.41 -4.53 -4.83
CA GLU A 11 3.19 -5.93 -5.07
C GLU A 11 3.08 -6.70 -3.77
N VAL A 12 3.95 -6.41 -2.81
CA VAL A 12 3.90 -7.06 -1.51
C VAL A 12 2.60 -6.72 -0.80
N TRP A 13 2.20 -5.46 -0.87
CA TRP A 13 0.95 -5.02 -0.27
C TRP A 13 -0.23 -5.78 -0.86
N SER A 14 -0.24 -5.89 -2.17
CA SER A 14 -1.33 -6.53 -2.87
C SER A 14 -1.47 -8.01 -2.52
N ARG A 15 -0.36 -8.68 -2.32
CA ARG A 15 -0.40 -10.08 -1.96
C ARG A 15 -0.87 -10.31 -0.55
N LYS A 16 -0.55 -9.37 0.34
CA LYS A 16 -0.89 -9.54 1.73
C LYS A 16 -2.27 -9.02 2.06
N PHE A 17 -2.59 -7.83 1.58
CA PHE A 17 -3.84 -7.19 1.96
C PHE A 17 -4.86 -7.09 0.84
N ASP A 18 -4.40 -6.71 -0.30
CA ASP A 18 -5.24 -6.63 -1.50
C ASP A 18 -6.42 -5.67 -1.39
N THR A 19 -6.61 -5.00 -0.29
CA THR A 19 -7.64 -3.98 -0.16
C THR A 19 -7.12 -2.86 0.70
N PRO A 20 -7.56 -1.63 0.44
CA PRO A 20 -7.13 -0.51 1.26
C PRO A 20 -7.68 -0.63 2.67
N ALA A 21 -6.98 -0.05 3.60
CA ALA A 21 -7.43 -0.07 4.97
C ALA A 21 -8.69 0.76 5.13
N ALA A 22 -9.61 0.28 5.93
CA ALA A 22 -10.87 0.97 6.13
C ALA A 22 -10.75 2.13 7.11
N ASP A 23 -9.78 2.07 7.99
CA ASP A 23 -9.65 3.12 9.00
C ASP A 23 -8.19 3.33 9.35
N ALA A 24 -7.94 4.24 10.29
CA ALA A 24 -6.58 4.59 10.65
C ALA A 24 -5.83 3.42 11.27
N ALA A 25 -6.52 2.62 12.05
CA ALA A 25 -5.87 1.47 12.69
C ALA A 25 -5.41 0.46 11.64
N GLY A 26 -6.24 0.22 10.65
CA GLY A 26 -5.89 -0.69 9.58
C GLY A 26 -4.74 -0.15 8.75
N ARG A 27 -4.76 1.16 8.49
CA ARG A 27 -3.68 1.78 7.74
C ARG A 27 -2.35 1.65 8.48
N ALA A 28 -2.38 1.86 9.80
CA ALA A 28 -1.17 1.73 10.59
C ALA A 28 -0.65 0.31 10.55
N ARG A 29 -1.54 -0.66 10.55
CA ARG A 29 -1.16 -2.05 10.49
C ARG A 29 -0.49 -2.38 9.16
N GLN A 30 -1.07 -1.90 8.07
CA GLN A 30 -0.48 -2.11 6.76
C GLN A 30 0.87 -1.42 6.64
N ALA A 31 0.97 -0.21 7.18
CA ALA A 31 2.22 0.52 7.13
C ALA A 31 3.30 -0.21 7.91
N ARG A 32 2.93 -0.72 9.07
CA ARG A 32 3.89 -1.43 9.89
C ARG A 32 4.39 -2.69 9.19
N PHE A 33 3.50 -3.37 8.51
CA PHE A 33 3.89 -4.56 7.76
C PHE A 33 4.92 -4.22 6.69
N LEU A 34 4.65 -3.19 5.90
CA LEU A 34 5.57 -2.83 4.84
C LEU A 34 6.89 -2.30 5.38
N THR A 35 6.84 -1.54 6.45
CA THR A 35 8.06 -1.06 7.07
C THR A 35 8.90 -2.23 7.55
N GLY A 36 8.25 -3.24 8.09
CA GLY A 36 8.95 -4.42 8.55
C GLY A 36 9.61 -5.21 7.42
N ARG A 37 9.11 -5.02 6.20
CA ARG A 37 9.73 -5.67 5.05
C ARG A 37 10.93 -4.88 4.53
N GLY A 38 11.20 -3.72 5.09
CA GLY A 38 12.37 -2.96 4.70
C GLY A 38 12.11 -1.80 3.77
N PHE A 39 10.84 -1.48 3.50
CA PHE A 39 10.55 -0.36 2.63
C PHE A 39 10.63 0.95 3.39
N SER A 40 11.04 2.01 2.70
CA SER A 40 11.17 3.32 3.34
C SER A 40 9.80 3.87 3.70
N ALA A 41 9.79 4.76 4.69
CA ALA A 41 8.53 5.35 5.13
C ALA A 41 7.83 6.08 4.00
N GLU A 42 8.59 6.72 3.15
CA GLU A 42 8.01 7.45 2.03
C GLU A 42 7.34 6.51 1.05
N THR A 43 7.98 5.40 0.75
CA THR A 43 7.41 4.40 -0.13
C THR A 43 6.16 3.80 0.48
N VAL A 44 6.19 3.51 1.76
CA VAL A 44 5.03 2.93 2.44
C VAL A 44 3.85 3.89 2.36
N ARG A 45 4.07 5.15 2.64
CA ARG A 45 2.99 6.13 2.58
C ARG A 45 2.43 6.23 1.17
N ARG A 46 3.31 6.18 0.18
CA ARG A 46 2.87 6.28 -1.19
C ARG A 46 2.03 5.09 -1.60
N VAL A 47 2.43 3.90 -1.21
CA VAL A 47 1.67 2.70 -1.53
C VAL A 47 0.28 2.78 -0.91
N LEU A 48 0.19 3.18 0.35
CA LEU A 48 -1.10 3.24 1.00
C LEU A 48 -1.99 4.32 0.39
N ARG A 49 -1.40 5.44 0.03
CA ARG A 49 -2.17 6.51 -0.58
C ARG A 49 -2.68 6.12 -1.95
N GLU A 50 -1.82 5.51 -2.76
CA GLU A 50 -2.22 5.10 -4.09
C GLU A 50 -3.24 3.99 -4.04
N SER A 51 -3.10 3.08 -3.10
CA SER A 51 -4.06 2.00 -2.97
C SER A 51 -5.43 2.53 -2.63
N ALA A 52 -5.48 3.47 -1.73
CA ALA A 52 -6.75 4.03 -1.32
C ALA A 52 -7.41 4.76 -2.47
N ARG A 53 -6.61 5.43 -3.28
CA ARG A 53 -7.17 6.14 -4.39
C ARG A 53 -7.72 5.26 -5.45
N GLY A 54 -7.02 4.24 -5.77
CA GLY A 54 -7.43 3.41 -6.86
C GLY A 54 -8.50 2.45 -6.52
N ALA A 55 -8.73 2.26 -5.27
CA ALA A 55 -9.61 1.25 -4.92
C ALA A 55 -10.94 1.39 -5.52
N PRO A 56 -11.63 2.07 -5.16
CA PRO A 56 -12.93 1.94 -5.65
C PRO A 56 -13.18 2.70 -6.76
N ASP A 57 -12.56 2.96 -7.03
CA ASP A 57 -12.79 3.54 -8.02
C ASP A 57 -13.72 3.27 -8.68
N ASP A 58 -13.81 2.71 -8.63
CA ASP A 58 -14.63 2.35 -9.34
C ASP A 58 -15.83 2.65 -8.95
N LYS A 59 -16.07 2.77 -8.27
CA LYS A 59 -17.17 2.97 -8.00
C LYS A 59 -17.55 4.09 -8.28
N ALA A 60 -17.05 4.56 -8.34
CA ALA A 60 -17.38 5.67 -8.55
C ALA A 60 -18.12 5.89 -9.59
N ASP A 61 -18.19 5.59 -9.88
CA ASP A 61 -18.72 5.72 -10.77
C ASP A 61 -19.29 5.77 -11.01
#